data_6dd5096023b3d02c635721f93960d272
#
_entry.id   6dd5096023b3d02c635721f93960d272
#
_cell.length_a   1.000
_cell.length_b   1.000
_cell.length_c   1.000
_cell.angle_alpha   90.00
_cell.angle_beta   90.00
_cell.angle_gamma   90.00
#
_symmetry.space_group_name_H-M   'P 1'
#
loop_
_entity.id
_entity.type
_entity.pdbx_description
1 polymer ?
#
loop_
_entity_poly.entity_id
_entity_poly.type
_entity_poly.pdbx_seq_one_letter_code
_entity_poly.pdbx_strand_id
1 'polypeptide(L)'
;MKKLSAYLFLILFSFSAPSFAEDISEYQIEGISIGDSLLDHLSKEEIMTEIEINKPSYNYLTDEFGEVYLFGNFDTYTSLSFKVKTTDKNYTIYAIKGGIIYDDKLEQCFAKQKEIEKVFSFFNIFIY
;
A
#
# COMPACT_ATOMS: atom_id res chain seq x y z
N MET A 1 38.51 6.27 -37.44
CA MET A 1 37.86 6.97 -36.30
C MET A 1 36.32 7.02 -36.40
N LYS A 2 35.72 7.13 -37.57
CA LYS A 2 34.24 7.17 -37.71
C LYS A 2 33.53 5.88 -37.31
N LYS A 3 34.18 4.71 -37.40
CA LYS A 3 33.59 3.42 -37.02
C LYS A 3 33.57 3.17 -35.50
N LEU A 4 34.55 3.71 -34.77
CA LEU A 4 34.62 3.55 -33.30
C LEU A 4 33.53 4.33 -32.60
N SER A 5 33.14 5.50 -33.12
CA SER A 5 32.05 6.33 -32.59
C SER A 5 30.68 5.66 -32.73
N ALA A 6 30.45 4.91 -33.84
CA ALA A 6 29.19 4.19 -34.04
C ALA A 6 29.04 3.00 -33.08
N TYR A 7 30.12 2.30 -32.77
CA TYR A 7 30.08 1.19 -31.78
C TYR A 7 29.89 1.71 -30.37
N LEU A 8 30.48 2.85 -30.01
CA LEU A 8 30.29 3.48 -28.72
C LEU A 8 28.84 3.93 -28.52
N PHE A 9 28.21 4.43 -29.56
CA PHE A 9 26.80 4.84 -29.55
C PHE A 9 25.84 3.63 -29.39
N LEU A 10 26.13 2.52 -30.06
CA LEU A 10 25.38 1.27 -29.93
C LEU A 10 25.48 0.65 -28.52
N ILE A 11 26.66 0.73 -27.90
CA ILE A 11 26.86 0.23 -26.53
C ILE A 11 26.08 1.09 -25.51
N LEU A 12 26.03 2.41 -25.70
CA LEU A 12 25.25 3.30 -24.81
C LEU A 12 23.74 3.08 -24.93
N PHE A 13 23.23 2.69 -26.08
CA PHE A 13 21.80 2.35 -26.27
C PHE A 13 21.42 0.99 -25.70
N SER A 14 22.37 0.07 -25.52
CA SER A 14 22.11 -1.27 -25.00
C SER A 14 21.89 -1.30 -23.49
N PHE A 15 22.17 -0.20 -22.77
CA PHE A 15 21.97 -0.07 -21.32
C PHE A 15 20.67 0.61 -20.89
N SER A 16 19.80 0.94 -21.84
CA SER A 16 18.41 1.25 -21.50
C SER A 16 17.67 -0.06 -21.21
N ALA A 17 18.01 -0.73 -20.10
CA ALA A 17 17.14 -1.73 -19.53
C ALA A 17 15.78 -1.04 -19.28
N PRO A 18 14.66 -1.59 -19.77
CA PRO A 18 13.37 -1.10 -19.34
C PRO A 18 13.35 -1.25 -17.81
N SER A 19 13.32 -0.14 -17.09
CA SER A 19 12.92 -0.18 -15.70
C SER A 19 11.46 -0.61 -15.73
N PHE A 20 11.19 -1.89 -15.47
CA PHE A 20 9.88 -2.31 -15.06
C PHE A 20 9.64 -1.64 -13.71
N ALA A 21 9.09 -0.45 -13.73
CA ALA A 21 8.36 0.06 -12.59
C ALA A 21 7.19 -0.92 -12.47
N GLU A 22 7.27 -1.87 -11.54
CA GLU A 22 6.12 -2.69 -11.17
C GLU A 22 4.99 -1.72 -10.87
N ASP A 23 3.88 -1.88 -11.58
CA ASP A 23 2.72 -1.03 -11.36
C ASP A 23 2.19 -1.34 -9.96
N ILE A 24 2.23 -0.36 -9.08
CA ILE A 24 1.80 -0.48 -7.69
C ILE A 24 0.34 -0.93 -7.58
N SER A 25 -0.44 -0.76 -8.65
CA SER A 25 -1.82 -1.25 -8.76
C SER A 25 -1.94 -2.78 -8.78
N GLU A 26 -0.84 -3.51 -9.05
CA GLU A 26 -0.82 -4.98 -8.96
C GLU A 26 -0.82 -5.47 -7.50
N TYR A 27 -0.41 -4.62 -6.55
CA TYR A 27 -0.42 -4.96 -5.12
C TYR A 27 -1.82 -4.72 -4.54
N GLN A 28 -2.48 -5.81 -4.20
CA GLN A 28 -3.83 -5.79 -3.65
C GLN A 28 -3.85 -6.32 -2.21
N ILE A 29 -4.69 -5.71 -1.40
CA ILE A 29 -5.07 -6.24 -0.09
C ILE A 29 -6.58 -6.49 -0.13
N GLU A 30 -6.99 -7.75 0.01
CA GLU A 30 -8.41 -8.17 -0.07
C GLU A 30 -9.11 -7.72 -1.37
N GLY A 31 -8.35 -7.70 -2.48
CA GLY A 31 -8.86 -7.29 -3.79
C GLY A 31 -8.93 -5.78 -4.02
N ILE A 32 -8.42 -4.98 -3.08
CA ILE A 32 -8.42 -3.51 -3.15
C ILE A 32 -6.99 -3.01 -3.39
N SER A 33 -6.81 -2.12 -4.35
CA SER A 33 -5.51 -1.58 -4.77
C SER A 33 -5.35 -0.10 -4.41
N ILE A 34 -4.09 0.32 -4.30
CA ILE A 34 -3.75 1.74 -4.29
C ILE A 34 -4.13 2.32 -5.65
N GLY A 35 -4.82 3.46 -5.67
CA GLY A 35 -5.34 4.10 -6.87
C GLY A 35 -6.81 3.82 -7.15
N ASP A 36 -7.40 2.79 -6.52
CA ASP A 36 -8.84 2.53 -6.63
C ASP A 36 -9.66 3.65 -5.95
N SER A 37 -10.92 3.74 -6.31
CA SER A 37 -11.89 4.60 -5.63
C SER A 37 -12.45 3.89 -4.40
N LEU A 38 -12.37 4.52 -3.22
CA LEU A 38 -12.99 3.95 -2.03
C LEU A 38 -14.53 3.91 -2.13
N LEU A 39 -15.12 4.71 -3.05
CA LEU A 39 -16.56 4.68 -3.33
C LEU A 39 -17.05 3.37 -3.97
N ASP A 40 -16.14 2.55 -4.50
CA ASP A 40 -16.48 1.22 -5.02
C ASP A 40 -16.81 0.24 -3.88
N HIS A 41 -16.43 0.57 -2.65
CA HIS A 41 -16.54 -0.28 -1.47
C HIS A 41 -17.42 0.30 -0.36
N LEU A 42 -17.47 1.63 -0.24
CA LEU A 42 -18.19 2.36 0.81
C LEU A 42 -18.98 3.52 0.21
N SER A 43 -20.11 3.85 0.82
CA SER A 43 -20.83 5.07 0.48
C SER A 43 -20.06 6.32 0.89
N LYS A 44 -20.30 7.42 0.21
CA LYS A 44 -19.69 8.72 0.56
C LYS A 44 -19.97 9.13 2.00
N GLU A 45 -21.15 8.83 2.50
CA GLU A 45 -21.57 9.17 3.86
C GLU A 45 -20.77 8.39 4.91
N GLU A 46 -20.55 7.09 4.68
CA GLU A 46 -19.69 6.24 5.52
C GLU A 46 -18.26 6.76 5.54
N ILE A 47 -17.69 7.06 4.37
CA ILE A 47 -16.32 7.59 4.24
C ILE A 47 -16.16 8.90 5.03
N MET A 48 -17.09 9.84 4.86
CA MET A 48 -17.04 11.13 5.57
C MET A 48 -17.18 10.96 7.09
N THR A 49 -18.05 10.05 7.53
CA THR A 49 -18.25 9.74 8.95
C THR A 49 -16.98 9.16 9.56
N GLU A 50 -16.34 8.20 8.88
CA GLU A 50 -15.09 7.60 9.33
C GLU A 50 -13.94 8.63 9.39
N ILE A 51 -13.81 9.51 8.39
CA ILE A 51 -12.81 10.59 8.41
C ILE A 51 -12.98 11.47 9.64
N GLU A 52 -14.20 11.90 9.96
CA GLU A 52 -14.47 12.76 11.10
C GLU A 52 -14.22 12.05 12.44
N ILE A 53 -14.63 10.79 12.57
CA ILE A 53 -14.40 9.99 13.78
C ILE A 53 -12.90 9.80 14.04
N ASN A 54 -12.13 9.55 12.99
CA ASN A 54 -10.70 9.25 13.13
C ASN A 54 -9.81 10.49 13.21
N LYS A 55 -10.30 11.66 12.81
CA LYS A 55 -9.56 12.93 12.80
C LYS A 55 -8.81 13.25 14.11
N PRO A 56 -9.39 13.07 15.30
CA PRO A 56 -8.69 13.36 16.56
C PRO A 56 -7.51 12.44 16.84
N SER A 57 -7.48 11.24 16.25
CA SER A 57 -6.43 10.23 16.47
C SER A 57 -5.17 10.51 15.67
N TYR A 58 -5.23 11.41 14.68
CA TYR A 58 -4.14 11.69 13.73
C TYR A 58 -3.68 13.14 13.82
N ASN A 59 -3.15 13.55 14.95
CA ASN A 59 -2.66 14.92 15.19
C ASN A 59 -1.53 15.37 14.23
N TYR A 60 -0.90 14.43 13.52
CA TYR A 60 0.15 14.70 12.55
C TYR A 60 -0.34 14.77 11.10
N LEU A 61 -1.59 14.39 10.85
CA LEU A 61 -2.18 14.50 9.52
C LEU A 61 -2.65 15.94 9.32
N THR A 62 -2.23 16.51 8.21
CA THR A 62 -2.83 17.75 7.70
C THR A 62 -4.28 17.45 7.32
N ASP A 63 -5.14 18.49 7.27
CA ASP A 63 -6.53 18.34 6.81
C ASP A 63 -6.65 17.84 5.36
N GLU A 64 -5.52 17.65 4.66
CA GLU A 64 -5.45 17.15 3.29
C GLU A 64 -5.85 15.68 3.19
N PHE A 65 -5.49 14.86 4.19
CA PHE A 65 -5.76 13.43 4.20
C PHE A 65 -6.70 13.05 5.35
N GLY A 66 -7.54 12.06 5.09
CA GLY A 66 -8.35 11.38 6.09
C GLY A 66 -8.04 9.90 6.12
N GLU A 67 -8.34 9.26 7.23
CA GLU A 67 -8.21 7.82 7.39
C GLU A 67 -9.58 7.19 7.63
N VAL A 68 -9.87 6.14 6.89
CA VAL A 68 -11.13 5.39 6.91
C VAL A 68 -10.83 3.97 7.35
N TYR A 69 -11.53 3.48 8.36
CA TYR A 69 -11.43 2.10 8.82
C TYR A 69 -12.62 1.28 8.33
N LEU A 70 -12.32 0.06 7.92
CA LEU A 70 -13.32 -0.94 7.59
C LEU A 70 -13.05 -2.20 8.41
N PHE A 71 -14.02 -2.58 9.23
CA PHE A 71 -13.99 -3.82 10.01
C PHE A 71 -14.90 -4.85 9.36
N GLY A 72 -14.43 -6.08 9.23
CA GLY A 72 -15.23 -7.13 8.61
C GLY A 72 -14.52 -8.47 8.59
N ASN A 73 -15.22 -9.44 8.02
CA ASN A 73 -14.68 -10.77 7.79
C ASN A 73 -14.00 -10.80 6.42
N PHE A 74 -12.78 -10.36 6.38
CA PHE A 74 -11.92 -10.49 5.21
C PHE A 74 -11.24 -11.87 5.20
N ASP A 75 -10.65 -12.27 4.08
CA ASP A 75 -10.02 -13.58 3.97
C ASP A 75 -8.77 -13.70 4.87
N THR A 76 -8.00 -12.61 4.99
CA THR A 76 -6.74 -12.59 5.74
C THR A 76 -6.80 -11.67 6.96
N TYR A 77 -7.45 -10.50 6.83
CA TYR A 77 -7.42 -9.43 7.81
C TYR A 77 -8.74 -9.31 8.56
N THR A 78 -8.71 -8.74 9.78
CA THR A 78 -9.89 -8.40 10.55
C THR A 78 -10.28 -6.93 10.39
N SER A 79 -9.35 -6.11 9.91
CA SER A 79 -9.57 -4.70 9.62
C SER A 79 -8.72 -4.24 8.47
N LEU A 80 -9.23 -3.28 7.71
CA LEU A 80 -8.47 -2.51 6.71
C LEU A 80 -8.52 -1.05 7.09
N SER A 81 -7.46 -0.31 6.82
CA SER A 81 -7.49 1.14 6.87
C SER A 81 -6.97 1.75 5.58
N PHE A 82 -7.63 2.80 5.16
CA PHE A 82 -7.38 3.50 3.91
C PHE A 82 -7.03 4.95 4.18
N LYS A 83 -6.00 5.45 3.50
CA LYS A 83 -5.69 6.87 3.48
C LYS A 83 -6.20 7.47 2.17
N VAL A 84 -7.06 8.47 2.27
CA VAL A 84 -7.68 9.17 1.13
C VAL A 84 -7.50 10.67 1.26
N LYS A 85 -7.52 11.41 0.14
CA LYS A 85 -7.57 12.88 0.17
C LYS A 85 -8.99 13.36 0.43
N THR A 86 -9.15 14.23 1.44
CA THR A 86 -10.46 14.78 1.83
C THR A 86 -11.09 15.64 0.74
N THR A 87 -10.27 16.25 -0.12
CA THR A 87 -10.71 17.10 -1.24
C THR A 87 -10.97 16.34 -2.53
N ASP A 88 -10.59 15.07 -2.60
CA ASP A 88 -10.81 14.22 -3.77
C ASP A 88 -12.25 13.68 -3.79
N LYS A 89 -12.99 13.98 -4.86
CA LYS A 89 -14.38 13.53 -5.01
C LYS A 89 -14.52 12.02 -5.18
N ASN A 90 -13.48 11.36 -5.65
CA ASN A 90 -13.44 9.91 -5.86
C ASN A 90 -12.90 9.17 -4.64
N TYR A 91 -12.38 9.89 -3.64
CA TYR A 91 -11.69 9.29 -2.49
C TYR A 91 -10.68 8.22 -2.94
N THR A 92 -9.80 8.60 -3.88
CA THR A 92 -8.73 7.73 -4.38
C THR A 92 -7.87 7.25 -3.21
N ILE A 93 -7.59 5.96 -3.19
CA ILE A 93 -6.81 5.30 -2.14
C ILE A 93 -5.33 5.57 -2.36
N TYR A 94 -4.68 6.22 -1.39
CA TYR A 94 -3.24 6.51 -1.40
C TYR A 94 -2.41 5.54 -0.57
N ALA A 95 -3.03 4.91 0.43
CA ALA A 95 -2.39 3.87 1.22
C ALA A 95 -3.45 2.90 1.75
N ILE A 96 -3.07 1.63 1.87
CA ILE A 96 -3.89 0.57 2.47
C ILE A 96 -3.05 -0.10 3.55
N LYS A 97 -3.67 -0.40 4.69
CA LYS A 97 -3.10 -1.23 5.75
C LYS A 97 -4.08 -2.34 6.12
N GLY A 98 -3.60 -3.56 6.19
CA GLY A 98 -4.33 -4.67 6.78
C GLY A 98 -3.95 -4.84 8.26
N GLY A 99 -4.93 -5.07 9.11
CA GLY A 99 -4.75 -5.37 10.53
C GLY A 99 -5.38 -6.70 10.92
N ILE A 100 -4.70 -7.43 11.79
CA ILE A 100 -5.24 -8.64 12.42
C ILE A 100 -5.33 -8.38 13.92
N ILE A 101 -6.52 -8.49 14.47
CA ILE A 101 -6.77 -8.32 15.90
C ILE A 101 -6.74 -9.71 16.53
N TYR A 102 -5.87 -9.91 17.50
CA TYR A 102 -5.68 -11.19 18.16
C TYR A 102 -6.38 -11.27 19.54
N ASP A 103 -6.99 -10.19 20.01
CA ASP A 103 -7.57 -10.05 21.34
C ASP A 103 -6.62 -10.60 22.43
N ASP A 104 -7.06 -11.63 23.19
CA ASP A 104 -6.24 -12.25 24.24
C ASP A 104 -5.24 -13.30 23.73
N LYS A 105 -5.11 -13.49 22.41
CA LYS A 105 -4.26 -14.53 21.80
C LYS A 105 -2.86 -14.01 21.47
N LEU A 106 -2.19 -13.47 22.47
CA LEU A 106 -0.86 -12.85 22.33
C LEU A 106 0.19 -13.81 21.72
N GLU A 107 0.14 -15.09 22.07
CA GLU A 107 1.06 -16.10 21.52
C GLU A 107 0.89 -16.28 20.00
N GLN A 108 -0.34 -16.20 19.50
CA GLN A 108 -0.61 -16.26 18.07
C GLN A 108 -0.10 -15.01 17.34
N CYS A 109 -0.24 -13.85 17.98
CA CYS A 109 0.33 -12.60 17.47
C CYS A 109 1.85 -12.71 17.32
N PHE A 110 2.56 -13.18 18.34
CA PHE A 110 4.01 -13.38 18.28
C PHE A 110 4.43 -14.44 17.26
N ALA A 111 3.65 -15.51 17.12
CA ALA A 111 3.92 -16.52 16.10
C ALA A 111 3.82 -15.92 14.68
N LYS A 112 2.81 -15.08 14.44
CA LYS A 112 2.63 -14.39 13.15
C LYS A 112 3.73 -13.35 12.90
N GLN A 113 4.14 -12.61 13.91
CA GLN A 113 5.28 -11.70 13.81
C GLN A 113 6.55 -12.42 13.36
N LYS A 114 6.88 -13.56 13.98
CA LYS A 114 8.05 -14.37 13.60
C LYS A 114 7.97 -14.91 12.18
N GLU A 115 6.77 -15.27 11.72
CA GLU A 115 6.53 -15.68 10.34
C GLU A 115 6.88 -14.55 9.36
N ILE A 116 6.40 -13.34 9.64
CA ILE A 116 6.67 -12.13 8.84
C ILE A 116 8.17 -11.80 8.85
N GLU A 117 8.83 -11.83 10.01
CA GLU A 117 10.28 -11.60 10.13
C GLU A 117 11.10 -12.57 9.25
N LYS A 118 10.71 -13.84 9.18
CA LYS A 118 11.37 -14.81 8.30
C LYS A 118 11.26 -14.43 6.83
N VAL A 119 10.12 -13.95 6.38
CA VAL A 119 9.93 -13.49 5.00
C VAL A 119 10.84 -12.31 4.71
N PHE A 120 10.89 -11.30 5.59
CA PHE A 120 11.77 -10.15 5.41
C PHE A 120 13.26 -10.50 5.48
N SER A 121 13.67 -11.42 6.35
CA SER A 121 15.06 -11.87 6.41
C SER A 121 15.49 -12.60 5.13
N PHE A 122 14.59 -13.26 4.43
CA PHE A 122 14.85 -13.88 3.14
C PHE A 122 15.13 -12.84 2.05
N PHE A 123 14.41 -11.72 2.04
CA PHE A 123 14.65 -10.62 1.11
C PHE A 123 15.95 -9.87 1.37
N ASN A 124 16.41 -9.76 2.62
CA ASN A 124 17.68 -9.12 2.96
C ASN A 124 18.92 -9.92 2.49
N ILE A 125 18.79 -11.20 2.17
CA ILE A 125 19.87 -12.03 1.62
C ILE A 125 20.16 -11.70 0.15
N PHE A 126 19.22 -11.08 -0.55
CA PHE A 126 19.35 -10.73 -1.97
C PHE A 126 19.80 -9.28 -2.25
N ILE A 127 20.06 -8.46 -1.22
CA ILE A 127 20.46 -7.04 -1.34
C ILE A 127 21.97 -6.82 -1.11
N TYR A 128 22.76 -7.88 -1.02
CA TYR A 128 24.24 -7.82 -0.95
C TYR A 128 24.88 -8.33 -2.21
#